data_940f271a529e10bd2c9be49616cc6c6d
#
_entry.id   940f271a529e10bd2c9be49616cc6c6d
#
_cell.length_a   1.000
_cell.length_b   1.000
_cell.length_c   1.000
_cell.angle_alpha   90.00
_cell.angle_beta   90.00
_cell.angle_gamma   90.00
#
_symmetry.space_group_name_H-M   'P 1'
#
loop_
_entity.id
_entity.type
_entity.pdbx_description
1 polymer ?
#
loop_
_entity_poly.entity_id
_entity_poly.type
_entity_poly.pdbx_seq_one_letter_code
_entity_poly.pdbx_strand_id
1 'polypeptide(L)'
;ALILSSAISFDSSSVRAATPKLSQTVISLPSGISTTLKVSGTDKAVKWSSSDENIASVSKKGKVTGKNAGKAIITATIGKQTLQCRVIVRARLSRTKVTLVRYERIFLSLKGASIKRISSSERKVASVSIVKEGKEGMIIGLRRGRATITVVDTTGRKYTCIVKVEEPYQREKYITLEEGQSYRLRLNDTTQKISWSSRNEKVACVNSVGFVTARSKGGTYIYAKVGSKSFSFYIKVLAKKKPEVTPTATPTPTVTPEPTATPTPEPTATPIPTATPEPTATPIPWYPSYPDPEPTDPQPPQIDTDVPTDTDHS
;
A
#
# COMPACT_ATOMS: atom_id res chain seq x y z
N ALA A 1 64.21 -38.31 61.86
CA ALA A 1 63.47 -37.22 61.22
C ALA A 1 63.28 -37.49 59.72
N LEU A 2 62.04 -37.92 59.34
CA LEU A 2 61.66 -38.11 57.93
C LEU A 2 61.12 -36.77 57.41
N ILE A 3 61.82 -36.22 56.45
CA ILE A 3 61.33 -35.08 55.69
C ILE A 3 60.51 -35.62 54.50
N LEU A 4 59.18 -35.48 54.58
CA LEU A 4 58.29 -35.73 53.41
C LEU A 4 58.36 -34.50 52.53
N SER A 5 59.00 -34.65 51.33
CA SER A 5 58.97 -33.68 50.30
C SER A 5 57.68 -33.96 49.46
N SER A 6 56.65 -33.10 49.66
CA SER A 6 55.46 -33.13 48.77
C SER A 6 55.79 -32.41 47.50
N ALA A 7 55.93 -33.19 46.40
CA ALA A 7 56.01 -32.66 45.04
C ALA A 7 54.65 -32.15 44.64
N ILE A 8 54.52 -30.82 44.52
CA ILE A 8 53.33 -30.20 43.89
C ILE A 8 53.47 -30.38 42.38
N SER A 9 52.70 -31.35 41.82
CA SER A 9 52.53 -31.50 40.38
C SER A 9 51.67 -30.34 39.87
N PHE A 10 52.30 -29.41 39.19
CA PHE A 10 51.55 -28.47 38.35
C PHE A 10 51.04 -29.21 37.15
N ASP A 11 49.77 -29.57 37.17
CA ASP A 11 49.05 -30.06 35.99
C ASP A 11 48.94 -28.90 34.99
N SER A 12 49.89 -28.84 34.06
CA SER A 12 49.81 -27.94 32.91
C SER A 12 48.77 -28.44 31.96
N SER A 13 47.50 -28.26 32.31
CA SER A 13 46.40 -28.39 31.34
C SER A 13 46.67 -27.40 30.21
N SER A 14 47.27 -27.88 29.13
CA SER A 14 47.51 -27.14 27.90
C SER A 14 46.14 -26.65 27.40
N VAL A 15 45.80 -25.40 27.68
CA VAL A 15 44.66 -24.72 27.04
C VAL A 15 44.90 -24.79 25.54
N ARG A 16 44.30 -25.79 24.90
CA ARG A 16 44.37 -25.96 23.45
C ARG A 16 43.79 -24.68 22.81
N ALA A 17 44.65 -23.84 22.26
CA ALA A 17 44.25 -22.59 21.64
C ALA A 17 43.15 -22.86 20.60
N ALA A 18 41.99 -22.27 20.80
CA ALA A 18 40.88 -22.46 19.91
C ALA A 18 41.27 -22.04 18.47
N THR A 19 41.00 -22.91 17.50
CA THR A 19 41.30 -22.61 16.10
C THR A 19 40.40 -21.49 15.59
N PRO A 20 40.94 -20.40 15.04
CA PRO A 20 40.14 -19.31 14.51
C PRO A 20 39.16 -19.78 13.42
N LYS A 21 37.90 -19.31 13.51
CA LYS A 21 36.82 -19.65 12.58
C LYS A 21 36.02 -18.42 12.21
N LEU A 22 35.60 -18.34 10.95
CA LEU A 22 34.62 -17.35 10.48
C LEU A 22 33.20 -17.77 10.86
N SER A 23 32.37 -16.82 11.20
CA SER A 23 30.93 -17.02 11.43
C SER A 23 30.20 -17.56 10.20
N GLN A 24 30.70 -17.24 9.01
CA GLN A 24 30.17 -17.70 7.71
C GLN A 24 31.27 -17.79 6.67
N THR A 25 31.25 -18.81 5.83
CA THR A 25 32.18 -19.01 4.71
C THR A 25 31.59 -18.59 3.35
N VAL A 26 30.25 -18.41 3.30
CA VAL A 26 29.51 -17.92 2.13
C VAL A 26 28.45 -16.96 2.58
N ILE A 27 28.38 -15.80 1.92
CA ILE A 27 27.36 -14.76 2.16
C ILE A 27 26.70 -14.42 0.83
N SER A 28 25.37 -14.29 0.83
CA SER A 28 24.61 -13.72 -0.29
C SER A 28 23.92 -12.44 0.16
N LEU A 29 24.26 -11.31 -0.47
CA LEU A 29 23.75 -9.98 -0.12
C LEU A 29 23.08 -9.32 -1.32
N PRO A 30 21.93 -8.64 -1.12
CA PRO A 30 21.47 -7.66 -2.09
C PRO A 30 22.42 -6.43 -2.10
N SER A 31 22.55 -5.79 -3.25
CA SER A 31 23.31 -4.53 -3.36
C SER A 31 22.76 -3.47 -2.40
N GLY A 32 23.67 -2.76 -1.72
CA GLY A 32 23.38 -1.76 -0.70
C GLY A 32 23.03 -2.32 0.67
N ILE A 33 23.08 -3.63 0.88
CA ILE A 33 22.85 -4.28 2.18
C ILE A 33 24.19 -4.71 2.79
N SER A 34 24.25 -4.68 4.11
CA SER A 34 25.44 -5.06 4.88
C SER A 34 25.12 -6.18 5.87
N THR A 35 26.15 -6.99 6.15
CA THR A 35 26.18 -7.96 7.25
C THR A 35 27.54 -7.90 7.96
N THR A 36 27.65 -8.49 9.14
CA THR A 36 28.92 -8.51 9.87
C THR A 36 29.45 -9.92 9.94
N LEU A 37 30.67 -10.14 9.39
CA LEU A 37 31.46 -11.32 9.62
C LEU A 37 32.19 -11.20 10.96
N LYS A 38 32.21 -12.28 11.70
CA LYS A 38 32.95 -12.39 12.96
C LYS A 38 33.98 -13.50 12.86
N VAL A 39 35.10 -13.34 13.52
CA VAL A 39 36.07 -14.38 13.79
C VAL A 39 35.95 -14.76 15.25
N SER A 40 35.88 -16.06 15.55
CA SER A 40 35.92 -16.63 16.89
C SER A 40 37.18 -17.47 17.06
N GLY A 41 37.55 -17.82 18.31
CA GLY A 41 38.70 -18.65 18.60
C GLY A 41 40.05 -17.92 18.55
N THR A 42 40.06 -16.59 18.66
CA THR A 42 41.29 -15.78 18.73
C THR A 42 41.04 -14.46 19.41
N ASP A 43 42.04 -13.99 20.17
CA ASP A 43 42.09 -12.65 20.75
C ASP A 43 43.00 -11.71 19.93
N LYS A 44 43.62 -12.23 18.85
CA LYS A 44 44.49 -11.46 17.98
C LYS A 44 43.69 -10.52 17.10
N ALA A 45 44.28 -9.37 16.77
CA ALA A 45 43.67 -8.42 15.84
C ALA A 45 43.47 -9.04 14.45
N VAL A 46 42.27 -8.85 13.90
CA VAL A 46 41.88 -9.33 12.56
C VAL A 46 42.03 -8.21 11.55
N LYS A 47 42.80 -8.43 10.49
CA LYS A 47 42.89 -7.54 9.32
C LYS A 47 41.96 -8.05 8.24
N TRP A 48 41.05 -7.19 7.76
CA TRP A 48 40.07 -7.51 6.74
C TRP A 48 40.46 -6.92 5.39
N SER A 49 40.26 -7.70 4.30
CA SER A 49 40.42 -7.23 2.93
C SER A 49 39.37 -7.84 2.01
N SER A 50 39.12 -7.18 0.89
CA SER A 50 38.22 -7.67 -0.18
C SER A 50 39.04 -7.88 -1.45
N SER A 51 38.78 -8.94 -2.20
CA SER A 51 39.36 -9.16 -3.53
C SER A 51 38.86 -8.16 -4.57
N ASP A 52 37.66 -7.58 -4.36
CA ASP A 52 37.07 -6.54 -5.21
C ASP A 52 36.14 -5.65 -4.39
N GLU A 53 36.63 -4.45 -4.05
CA GLU A 53 35.87 -3.47 -3.27
C GLU A 53 34.71 -2.80 -4.05
N ASN A 54 34.67 -2.92 -5.38
CA ASN A 54 33.55 -2.46 -6.19
C ASN A 54 32.37 -3.42 -6.10
N ILE A 55 32.61 -4.70 -5.85
CA ILE A 55 31.56 -5.71 -5.64
C ILE A 55 31.16 -5.74 -4.17
N ALA A 56 32.10 -5.92 -3.26
CA ALA A 56 31.84 -5.94 -1.83
C ALA A 56 33.01 -5.30 -1.05
N SER A 57 32.71 -4.38 -0.16
CA SER A 57 33.71 -3.81 0.74
C SER A 57 33.57 -4.40 2.15
N VAL A 58 34.67 -4.37 2.91
CA VAL A 58 34.68 -4.79 4.31
C VAL A 58 35.33 -3.71 5.20
N SER A 59 34.74 -3.44 6.33
CA SER A 59 35.28 -2.50 7.31
C SER A 59 36.27 -3.18 8.27
N LYS A 60 37.06 -2.40 9.03
CA LYS A 60 37.95 -2.90 10.08
C LYS A 60 37.23 -3.74 11.15
N LYS A 61 35.90 -3.58 11.32
CA LYS A 61 35.07 -4.34 12.26
C LYS A 61 34.38 -5.56 11.63
N GLY A 62 34.79 -5.96 10.40
CA GLY A 62 34.20 -7.10 9.68
C GLY A 62 32.81 -6.85 9.10
N LYS A 63 32.33 -5.58 9.03
CA LYS A 63 31.07 -5.24 8.34
C LYS A 63 31.28 -5.29 6.84
N VAL A 64 30.66 -6.29 6.19
CA VAL A 64 30.68 -6.51 4.74
C VAL A 64 29.49 -5.78 4.12
N THR A 65 29.74 -4.98 3.08
CA THR A 65 28.69 -4.24 2.35
C THR A 65 28.71 -4.63 0.88
N GLY A 66 27.60 -5.17 0.36
CA GLY A 66 27.44 -5.45 -1.06
C GLY A 66 27.22 -4.16 -1.85
N LYS A 67 28.01 -3.91 -2.89
CA LYS A 67 27.93 -2.73 -3.75
C LYS A 67 27.34 -3.09 -5.12
N ASN A 68 28.12 -3.70 -6.01
CA ASN A 68 27.69 -4.11 -7.35
C ASN A 68 27.50 -5.63 -7.44
N ALA A 69 26.62 -6.07 -8.32
CA ALA A 69 26.36 -7.50 -8.54
C ALA A 69 27.65 -8.19 -9.02
N GLY A 70 27.97 -9.30 -8.37
CA GLY A 70 29.19 -10.06 -8.65
C GLY A 70 29.58 -11.00 -7.53
N LYS A 71 30.81 -11.48 -7.57
CA LYS A 71 31.40 -12.35 -6.55
C LYS A 71 32.71 -11.72 -6.08
N ALA A 72 32.90 -11.62 -4.77
CA ALA A 72 34.16 -11.20 -4.12
C ALA A 72 34.52 -12.16 -3.01
N ILE A 73 35.78 -12.20 -2.63
CA ILE A 73 36.30 -12.95 -1.50
C ILE A 73 36.68 -11.94 -0.42
N ILE A 74 36.08 -12.08 0.75
CA ILE A 74 36.51 -11.33 1.94
C ILE A 74 37.48 -12.22 2.70
N THR A 75 38.67 -11.68 2.96
CA THR A 75 39.76 -12.36 3.68
C THR A 75 39.95 -11.74 5.06
N ALA A 76 39.95 -12.56 6.09
CA ALA A 76 40.34 -12.22 7.44
C ALA A 76 41.75 -12.77 7.69
N THR A 77 42.73 -11.90 7.95
CA THR A 77 44.11 -12.24 8.25
C THR A 77 44.37 -12.09 9.74
N ILE A 78 44.87 -13.15 10.37
CA ILE A 78 45.10 -13.27 11.84
C ILE A 78 46.55 -13.73 12.01
N GLY A 79 47.47 -12.79 12.16
CA GLY A 79 48.92 -13.10 12.10
C GLY A 79 49.29 -13.70 10.75
N LYS A 80 49.74 -14.98 10.73
CA LYS A 80 50.10 -15.71 9.50
C LYS A 80 48.93 -16.52 8.92
N GLN A 81 47.78 -16.64 9.62
CA GLN A 81 46.65 -17.41 9.18
C GLN A 81 45.63 -16.53 8.42
N THR A 82 45.04 -17.09 7.37
CA THR A 82 43.96 -16.44 6.60
C THR A 82 42.70 -17.30 6.58
N LEU A 83 41.54 -16.64 6.71
CA LEU A 83 40.21 -17.24 6.57
C LEU A 83 39.45 -16.49 5.46
N GLN A 84 38.74 -17.24 4.63
CA GLN A 84 38.06 -16.65 3.46
C GLN A 84 36.55 -16.86 3.54
N CYS A 85 35.81 -15.83 3.13
CA CYS A 85 34.39 -15.87 2.92
C CYS A 85 34.04 -15.45 1.50
N ARG A 86 33.33 -16.30 0.76
CA ARG A 86 32.81 -15.97 -0.57
C ARG A 86 31.54 -15.13 -0.43
N VAL A 87 31.59 -13.90 -0.97
CA VAL A 87 30.46 -12.98 -1.00
C VAL A 87 29.85 -12.94 -2.39
N ILE A 88 28.55 -13.15 -2.49
CA ILE A 88 27.79 -13.08 -3.73
C ILE A 88 26.85 -11.88 -3.58
N VAL A 89 27.08 -10.82 -4.35
CA VAL A 89 26.21 -9.65 -4.38
C VAL A 89 25.24 -9.77 -5.53
N ARG A 90 23.94 -9.53 -5.25
CA ARG A 90 22.87 -9.55 -6.24
C ARG A 90 22.32 -8.16 -6.44
N ALA A 91 22.11 -7.75 -7.69
CA ALA A 91 21.38 -6.53 -7.98
C ALA A 91 19.92 -6.64 -7.51
N ARG A 92 19.31 -5.51 -7.20
CA ARG A 92 17.90 -5.44 -6.79
C ARG A 92 17.22 -4.18 -7.31
N LEU A 93 15.94 -4.30 -7.64
CA LEU A 93 15.11 -3.14 -7.92
C LEU A 93 14.87 -2.32 -6.65
N SER A 94 14.77 -1.01 -6.81
CA SER A 94 14.38 -0.09 -5.74
C SER A 94 12.96 -0.37 -5.22
N ARG A 95 12.09 -0.89 -6.10
CA ARG A 95 10.70 -1.26 -5.78
C ARG A 95 10.28 -2.48 -6.60
N THR A 96 9.48 -3.38 -5.99
CA THR A 96 8.89 -4.56 -6.65
C THR A 96 7.38 -4.42 -6.88
N LYS A 97 6.76 -3.45 -6.20
CA LYS A 97 5.34 -3.09 -6.36
C LYS A 97 5.20 -1.57 -6.28
N VAL A 98 4.33 -1.02 -7.10
CA VAL A 98 4.05 0.41 -7.17
C VAL A 98 2.58 0.61 -7.50
N THR A 99 1.94 1.59 -6.86
CA THR A 99 0.64 2.09 -7.25
C THR A 99 0.79 3.54 -7.69
N LEU A 100 0.31 3.86 -8.88
CA LEU A 100 0.37 5.18 -9.51
C LEU A 100 -1.05 5.67 -9.77
N VAL A 101 -1.24 6.98 -9.75
CA VAL A 101 -2.41 7.58 -10.42
C VAL A 101 -2.10 7.80 -11.88
N ARG A 102 -3.14 7.89 -12.71
CA ARG A 102 -3.00 8.16 -14.15
C ARG A 102 -2.13 9.40 -14.40
N TYR A 103 -1.15 9.28 -15.31
CA TYR A 103 -0.12 10.26 -15.68
C TYR A 103 0.95 10.53 -14.61
N GLU A 104 0.92 9.84 -13.50
CA GLU A 104 2.02 9.88 -12.52
C GLU A 104 3.27 9.19 -13.09
N ARG A 105 4.43 9.77 -12.77
CA ARG A 105 5.75 9.27 -13.17
C ARG A 105 6.54 8.87 -11.96
N ILE A 106 7.23 7.74 -12.06
CA ILE A 106 8.22 7.32 -11.07
C ILE A 106 9.47 6.81 -11.73
N PHE A 107 10.55 6.81 -10.96
CA PHE A 107 11.81 6.20 -11.35
C PHE A 107 12.03 4.89 -10.61
N LEU A 108 12.46 3.89 -11.36
CA LEU A 108 12.79 2.55 -10.90
C LEU A 108 14.28 2.32 -11.13
N SER A 109 15.08 2.34 -10.06
CA SER A 109 16.53 2.07 -10.16
C SER A 109 16.84 0.59 -9.92
N LEU A 110 17.82 0.08 -10.66
CA LEU A 110 18.41 -1.24 -10.43
C LEU A 110 19.72 -1.04 -9.66
N LYS A 111 19.68 -1.24 -8.35
CA LYS A 111 20.87 -1.10 -7.50
C LYS A 111 21.84 -2.24 -7.76
N GLY A 112 23.10 -1.89 -8.02
CA GLY A 112 24.20 -2.83 -8.22
C GLY A 112 24.34 -3.37 -9.64
N ALA A 113 23.57 -2.87 -10.61
CA ALA A 113 23.73 -3.19 -12.03
C ALA A 113 23.11 -2.10 -12.90
N SER A 114 23.46 -2.07 -14.19
CA SER A 114 22.85 -1.19 -15.19
C SER A 114 21.72 -1.91 -15.93
N ILE A 115 20.70 -1.15 -16.32
CA ILE A 115 19.56 -1.62 -17.09
C ILE A 115 19.94 -1.70 -18.55
N LYS A 116 19.89 -2.89 -19.15
CA LYS A 116 20.04 -3.12 -20.59
C LYS A 116 18.75 -2.91 -21.34
N ARG A 117 17.63 -3.41 -20.76
CA ARG A 117 16.30 -3.33 -21.36
C ARG A 117 15.22 -3.22 -20.29
N ILE A 118 14.18 -2.47 -20.59
CA ILE A 118 12.95 -2.39 -19.78
C ILE A 118 11.74 -2.59 -20.68
N SER A 119 10.73 -3.32 -20.21
CA SER A 119 9.49 -3.57 -20.94
C SER A 119 8.30 -3.64 -20.01
N SER A 120 7.12 -3.35 -20.55
CA SER A 120 5.82 -3.46 -19.87
C SER A 120 5.02 -4.58 -20.52
N SER A 121 4.34 -5.42 -19.73
CA SER A 121 3.41 -6.43 -20.22
C SER A 121 2.18 -5.77 -20.85
N GLU A 122 1.78 -4.59 -20.34
CA GLU A 122 0.63 -3.82 -20.79
C GLU A 122 1.02 -2.35 -21.03
N ARG A 123 1.48 -2.05 -22.24
CA ARG A 123 1.93 -0.69 -22.62
C ARG A 123 0.81 0.35 -22.54
N LYS A 124 -0.45 -0.06 -22.75
CA LYS A 124 -1.62 0.82 -22.62
C LYS A 124 -1.89 1.20 -21.15
N VAL A 125 -1.49 0.36 -20.21
CA VAL A 125 -1.64 0.62 -18.76
C VAL A 125 -0.45 1.42 -18.23
N ALA A 126 0.78 1.00 -18.53
CA ALA A 126 1.99 1.67 -18.09
C ALA A 126 3.06 1.64 -19.18
N SER A 127 3.57 2.80 -19.55
CA SER A 127 4.72 2.92 -20.45
C SER A 127 6.02 2.99 -19.65
N VAL A 128 7.11 2.60 -20.30
CA VAL A 128 8.45 2.58 -19.70
C VAL A 128 9.50 3.06 -20.67
N SER A 129 10.54 3.72 -20.15
CA SER A 129 11.73 4.11 -20.90
C SER A 129 12.96 4.01 -20.01
N ILE A 130 14.15 3.80 -20.62
CA ILE A 130 15.41 3.86 -19.93
C ILE A 130 15.86 5.32 -19.90
N VAL A 131 16.33 5.77 -18.75
CA VAL A 131 16.84 7.12 -18.53
C VAL A 131 18.18 7.06 -17.78
N LYS A 132 18.92 8.18 -17.74
CA LYS A 132 20.20 8.30 -17.03
C LYS A 132 21.20 7.21 -17.43
N GLU A 133 21.39 7.00 -18.71
CA GLU A 133 22.38 6.05 -19.26
C GLU A 133 22.27 4.63 -18.69
N GLY A 134 21.05 4.14 -18.56
CA GLY A 134 20.80 2.79 -18.05
C GLY A 134 20.80 2.65 -16.53
N LYS A 135 20.96 3.74 -15.76
CA LYS A 135 20.90 3.67 -14.29
C LYS A 135 19.47 3.61 -13.75
N GLU A 136 18.51 4.17 -14.47
CA GLU A 136 17.11 4.22 -14.06
C GLU A 136 16.15 3.91 -15.21
N GLY A 137 15.03 3.29 -14.88
CA GLY A 137 13.85 3.18 -15.74
C GLY A 137 12.79 4.16 -15.28
N MET A 138 12.21 4.94 -16.19
CA MET A 138 11.03 5.76 -15.92
C MET A 138 9.77 4.96 -16.24
N ILE A 139 8.80 4.99 -15.35
CA ILE A 139 7.48 4.37 -15.52
C ILE A 139 6.43 5.47 -15.48
N ILE A 140 5.50 5.47 -16.44
CA ILE A 140 4.37 6.40 -16.51
C ILE A 140 3.08 5.58 -16.49
N GLY A 141 2.17 5.86 -15.55
CA GLY A 141 0.83 5.30 -15.54
C GLY A 141 -0.05 5.96 -16.60
N LEU A 142 -0.61 5.19 -17.54
CA LEU A 142 -1.38 5.74 -18.66
C LEU A 142 -2.89 5.50 -18.51
N ARG A 143 -3.29 4.30 -18.10
CA ARG A 143 -4.68 3.88 -17.97
C ARG A 143 -4.83 3.01 -16.73
N ARG A 144 -6.00 3.06 -16.10
CA ARG A 144 -6.39 2.15 -15.03
C ARG A 144 -6.12 0.70 -15.41
N GLY A 145 -5.48 -0.06 -14.50
CA GLY A 145 -5.14 -1.46 -14.74
C GLY A 145 -3.90 -1.90 -13.98
N ARG A 146 -3.37 -3.05 -14.38
CA ARG A 146 -2.13 -3.63 -13.87
C ARG A 146 -1.20 -3.95 -15.01
N ALA A 147 0.10 -3.75 -14.79
CA ALA A 147 1.15 -4.14 -15.71
C ALA A 147 2.33 -4.72 -14.91
N THR A 148 3.02 -5.68 -15.50
CA THR A 148 4.30 -6.18 -14.99
C THR A 148 5.43 -5.52 -15.78
N ILE A 149 6.26 -4.76 -15.10
CA ILE A 149 7.45 -4.18 -15.68
C ILE A 149 8.60 -5.17 -15.50
N THR A 150 9.22 -5.55 -16.61
CA THR A 150 10.40 -6.42 -16.64
C THR A 150 11.62 -5.59 -16.97
N VAL A 151 12.59 -5.60 -16.05
CA VAL A 151 13.91 -4.98 -16.21
C VAL A 151 14.91 -6.09 -16.47
N VAL A 152 15.77 -5.94 -17.49
CA VAL A 152 16.86 -6.86 -17.81
C VAL A 152 18.17 -6.09 -17.64
N ASP A 153 19.09 -6.64 -16.84
CA ASP A 153 20.42 -6.06 -16.66
C ASP A 153 21.38 -6.39 -17.81
N THR A 154 22.58 -5.85 -17.76
CA THR A 154 23.63 -6.08 -18.75
C THR A 154 24.11 -7.53 -18.81
N THR A 155 23.85 -8.33 -17.76
CA THR A 155 24.18 -9.77 -17.71
C THR A 155 23.03 -10.66 -18.19
N GLY A 156 21.86 -10.09 -18.57
CA GLY A 156 20.68 -10.81 -19.02
C GLY A 156 19.74 -11.26 -17.90
N ARG A 157 20.00 -10.92 -16.64
CA ARG A 157 19.09 -11.27 -15.53
C ARG A 157 17.85 -10.39 -15.56
N LYS A 158 16.71 -11.00 -15.22
CA LYS A 158 15.40 -10.38 -15.21
C LYS A 158 14.97 -10.01 -13.78
N TYR A 159 14.38 -8.85 -13.63
CA TYR A 159 13.79 -8.33 -12.41
C TYR A 159 12.40 -7.80 -12.73
N THR A 160 11.44 -7.97 -11.85
CA THR A 160 10.06 -7.58 -12.10
C THR A 160 9.53 -6.59 -11.07
N CYS A 161 8.70 -5.65 -11.53
CA CYS A 161 7.95 -4.72 -10.70
C CYS A 161 6.49 -4.73 -11.14
N ILE A 162 5.57 -5.00 -10.21
CA ILE A 162 4.12 -4.93 -10.47
C ILE A 162 3.69 -3.48 -10.32
N VAL A 163 3.08 -2.93 -11.37
CA VAL A 163 2.52 -1.59 -11.39
C VAL A 163 0.99 -1.69 -11.41
N LYS A 164 0.33 -1.03 -10.48
CA LYS A 164 -1.12 -0.78 -10.49
C LYS A 164 -1.33 0.69 -10.81
N VAL A 165 -2.13 0.97 -11.83
CA VAL A 165 -2.54 2.35 -12.15
C VAL A 165 -3.99 2.53 -11.71
N GLU A 166 -4.22 3.54 -10.89
CA GLU A 166 -5.53 3.94 -10.37
C GLU A 166 -5.98 5.22 -11.06
N GLU A 167 -7.29 5.41 -11.16
CA GLU A 167 -7.90 6.60 -11.74
C GLU A 167 -8.91 7.20 -10.75
N PRO A 168 -8.43 7.82 -9.65
CA PRO A 168 -9.31 8.37 -8.63
C PRO A 168 -10.23 9.43 -9.20
N TYR A 169 -11.48 9.43 -8.72
CA TYR A 169 -12.49 10.43 -9.06
C TYR A 169 -13.37 10.77 -7.85
N GLN A 170 -13.97 11.96 -7.90
CA GLN A 170 -14.96 12.42 -6.93
C GLN A 170 -16.35 12.38 -7.59
N ARG A 171 -17.37 11.92 -6.86
CA ARG A 171 -18.76 11.96 -7.34
C ARG A 171 -19.39 13.33 -7.10
N GLU A 172 -19.13 13.87 -5.93
CA GLU A 172 -19.72 15.12 -5.48
C GLU A 172 -18.64 16.22 -5.47
N LYS A 173 -19.00 17.39 -5.98
CA LYS A 173 -18.10 18.57 -5.99
C LYS A 173 -18.61 19.66 -5.06
N TYR A 174 -19.92 19.69 -4.79
CA TYR A 174 -20.62 20.71 -4.02
C TYR A 174 -21.39 20.04 -2.89
N ILE A 175 -21.10 20.40 -1.67
CA ILE A 175 -21.73 19.87 -0.47
C ILE A 175 -22.25 21.05 0.34
N THR A 176 -23.52 20.98 0.76
CA THR A 176 -24.13 21.98 1.66
C THR A 176 -24.33 21.33 3.02
N LEU A 177 -23.85 21.98 4.07
CA LEU A 177 -23.95 21.56 5.46
C LEU A 177 -24.53 22.69 6.30
N GLU A 178 -25.19 22.37 7.39
CA GLU A 178 -25.51 23.34 8.45
C GLU A 178 -24.36 23.39 9.46
N GLU A 179 -24.25 24.52 10.19
CA GLU A 179 -23.26 24.63 11.27
C GLU A 179 -23.36 23.48 12.26
N GLY A 180 -22.23 22.85 12.58
CA GLY A 180 -22.11 21.68 13.45
C GLY A 180 -22.28 20.34 12.73
N GLN A 181 -22.78 20.31 11.49
CA GLN A 181 -22.90 19.07 10.73
C GLN A 181 -21.54 18.57 10.25
N SER A 182 -21.42 17.26 10.11
CA SER A 182 -20.25 16.59 9.55
C SER A 182 -20.62 15.75 8.34
N TYR A 183 -19.71 15.68 7.38
CA TYR A 183 -19.87 14.92 6.15
C TYR A 183 -18.58 14.20 5.77
N ARG A 184 -18.66 12.96 5.30
CA ARG A 184 -17.49 12.20 4.87
C ARG A 184 -17.25 12.31 3.37
N LEU A 185 -16.25 13.07 2.98
CA LEU A 185 -15.76 13.13 1.62
C LEU A 185 -15.06 11.83 1.23
N ARG A 186 -15.19 11.43 -0.03
CA ARG A 186 -14.54 10.23 -0.57
C ARG A 186 -13.99 10.49 -1.97
N LEU A 187 -12.82 9.91 -2.24
CA LEU A 187 -12.37 9.63 -3.59
C LEU A 187 -12.59 8.15 -3.88
N ASN A 188 -13.18 7.87 -5.03
CA ASN A 188 -13.39 6.51 -5.51
C ASN A 188 -12.20 6.06 -6.34
N ASP A 189 -12.05 4.75 -6.55
CA ASP A 189 -11.03 4.12 -7.39
C ASP A 189 -9.59 4.44 -7.00
N THR A 190 -9.34 4.54 -5.69
CA THR A 190 -7.99 4.63 -5.14
C THR A 190 -7.85 3.85 -3.84
N THR A 191 -6.69 3.22 -3.67
CA THR A 191 -6.25 2.57 -2.43
C THR A 191 -5.08 3.32 -1.79
N GLN A 192 -4.64 4.41 -2.42
CA GLN A 192 -3.54 5.23 -1.93
C GLN A 192 -4.02 6.14 -0.80
N LYS A 193 -3.06 6.52 0.06
CA LYS A 193 -3.31 7.50 1.12
C LYS A 193 -3.72 8.84 0.50
N ILE A 194 -4.83 9.41 0.97
CA ILE A 194 -5.31 10.72 0.58
C ILE A 194 -4.86 11.73 1.64
N SER A 195 -4.29 12.83 1.20
CA SER A 195 -3.99 13.99 2.07
C SER A 195 -5.09 15.01 1.91
N TRP A 196 -5.72 15.37 3.02
CA TRP A 196 -6.82 16.31 3.08
C TRP A 196 -6.37 17.66 3.66
N SER A 197 -6.92 18.76 3.13
CA SER A 197 -6.69 20.10 3.68
C SER A 197 -7.89 21.01 3.41
N SER A 198 -8.13 21.97 4.28
CA SER A 198 -9.14 23.01 4.10
C SER A 198 -8.47 24.33 3.71
N ARG A 199 -9.07 25.08 2.78
CA ARG A 199 -8.67 26.43 2.46
C ARG A 199 -8.99 27.42 3.60
N ASN A 200 -10.10 27.18 4.33
CA ASN A 200 -10.52 28.02 5.45
C ASN A 200 -11.14 27.15 6.54
N GLU A 201 -10.32 26.80 7.53
CA GLU A 201 -10.73 25.96 8.66
C GLU A 201 -11.73 26.61 9.61
N LYS A 202 -11.88 27.94 9.56
CA LYS A 202 -12.90 28.67 10.33
C LYS A 202 -14.31 28.39 9.79
N VAL A 203 -14.45 28.15 8.47
CA VAL A 203 -15.72 27.80 7.83
C VAL A 203 -15.99 26.30 7.92
N ALA A 204 -15.02 25.48 7.50
CA ALA A 204 -15.11 24.02 7.61
C ALA A 204 -13.72 23.42 7.73
N CYS A 205 -13.51 22.50 8.66
CA CYS A 205 -12.27 21.73 8.79
C CYS A 205 -12.44 20.30 8.28
N VAL A 206 -11.32 19.64 7.98
CA VAL A 206 -11.29 18.24 7.52
C VAL A 206 -10.23 17.45 8.28
N ASN A 207 -10.54 16.23 8.67
CA ASN A 207 -9.57 15.34 9.29
C ASN A 207 -8.82 14.44 8.27
N SER A 208 -7.85 13.67 8.75
CA SER A 208 -6.99 12.80 7.91
C SER A 208 -7.74 11.68 7.17
N VAL A 209 -8.98 11.36 7.54
CA VAL A 209 -9.81 10.33 6.91
C VAL A 209 -10.97 10.90 6.08
N GLY A 210 -10.98 12.24 5.88
CA GLY A 210 -11.93 12.92 4.99
C GLY A 210 -13.26 13.30 5.63
N PHE A 211 -13.40 13.29 6.96
CA PHE A 211 -14.55 13.88 7.62
C PHE A 211 -14.40 15.40 7.67
N VAL A 212 -15.35 16.08 7.05
CA VAL A 212 -15.50 17.53 7.10
C VAL A 212 -16.47 17.88 8.22
N THR A 213 -16.15 18.90 9.02
CA THR A 213 -17.03 19.47 10.02
C THR A 213 -17.27 20.93 9.70
N ALA A 214 -18.54 21.32 9.53
CA ALA A 214 -18.99 22.67 9.29
C ALA A 214 -18.90 23.48 10.60
N ARG A 215 -18.20 24.63 10.58
CA ARG A 215 -17.93 25.43 11.77
C ARG A 215 -18.71 26.74 11.80
N SER A 216 -18.70 27.49 10.70
CA SER A 216 -19.40 28.78 10.61
C SER A 216 -19.96 29.01 9.22
N LYS A 217 -21.03 29.78 9.12
CA LYS A 217 -21.66 30.20 7.85
C LYS A 217 -20.64 30.75 6.86
N GLY A 218 -20.67 30.25 5.61
CA GLY A 218 -19.77 30.69 4.56
C GLY A 218 -19.51 29.60 3.51
N GLY A 219 -18.49 29.84 2.69
CA GLY A 219 -18.05 28.87 1.67
C GLY A 219 -16.54 28.64 1.75
N THR A 220 -16.10 27.39 1.57
CA THR A 220 -14.68 27.06 1.52
C THR A 220 -14.43 25.87 0.60
N TYR A 221 -13.17 25.66 0.20
CA TYR A 221 -12.75 24.48 -0.53
C TYR A 221 -12.01 23.52 0.40
N ILE A 222 -12.35 22.25 0.30
CA ILE A 222 -11.56 21.15 0.84
C ILE A 222 -10.79 20.52 -0.31
N TYR A 223 -9.50 20.31 -0.13
CA TYR A 223 -8.63 19.67 -1.11
C TYR A 223 -8.29 18.24 -0.69
N ALA A 224 -8.31 17.33 -1.66
CA ALA A 224 -7.86 15.96 -1.53
C ALA A 224 -6.71 15.70 -2.50
N LYS A 225 -5.52 15.36 -1.99
CA LYS A 225 -4.36 15.01 -2.82
C LYS A 225 -4.07 13.53 -2.72
N VAL A 226 -3.95 12.87 -3.87
CA VAL A 226 -3.58 11.46 -4.00
C VAL A 226 -2.57 11.29 -5.14
N GLY A 227 -1.38 10.76 -4.82
CA GLY A 227 -0.27 10.75 -5.77
C GLY A 227 0.01 12.16 -6.30
N SER A 228 0.05 12.31 -7.62
CA SER A 228 0.25 13.59 -8.31
C SER A 228 -1.05 14.36 -8.59
N LYS A 229 -2.24 13.81 -8.27
CA LYS A 229 -3.54 14.44 -8.53
C LYS A 229 -4.10 15.14 -7.31
N SER A 230 -4.81 16.26 -7.58
CA SER A 230 -5.57 17.01 -6.57
C SER A 230 -7.03 17.16 -7.00
N PHE A 231 -7.91 17.08 -6.04
CA PHE A 231 -9.36 17.22 -6.20
C PHE A 231 -9.83 18.31 -5.24
N SER A 232 -10.88 19.05 -5.63
CA SER A 232 -11.46 20.11 -4.79
C SER A 232 -12.95 19.87 -4.58
N PHE A 233 -13.40 20.03 -3.34
CA PHE A 233 -14.78 19.95 -2.92
C PHE A 233 -15.18 21.33 -2.37
N TYR A 234 -16.24 21.92 -2.90
CA TYR A 234 -16.79 23.16 -2.37
C TYR A 234 -17.78 22.84 -1.25
N ILE A 235 -17.55 23.38 -0.07
CA ILE A 235 -18.42 23.23 1.09
C ILE A 235 -19.11 24.56 1.33
N LYS A 236 -20.44 24.55 1.24
CA LYS A 236 -21.30 25.67 1.63
C LYS A 236 -21.86 25.37 3.02
N VAL A 237 -21.57 26.24 3.98
CA VAL A 237 -22.09 26.13 5.34
C VAL A 237 -23.22 27.13 5.52
N LEU A 238 -24.39 26.64 5.88
CA LEU A 238 -25.55 27.43 6.24
C LEU A 238 -25.59 27.63 7.76
N ALA A 239 -26.13 28.78 8.20
CA ALA A 239 -26.38 28.98 9.61
C ALA A 239 -27.33 27.89 10.15
N LYS A 240 -27.11 27.46 11.38
CA LYS A 240 -28.01 26.53 12.05
C LYS A 240 -29.39 27.17 12.16
N LYS A 241 -30.43 26.49 11.69
CA LYS A 241 -31.80 26.96 11.88
C LYS A 241 -32.07 27.08 13.38
N LYS A 242 -32.44 28.30 13.82
CA LYS A 242 -32.96 28.48 15.18
C LYS A 242 -34.20 27.57 15.31
N PRO A 243 -34.34 26.80 16.40
CA PRO A 243 -35.56 26.06 16.61
C PRO A 243 -36.74 27.01 16.51
N GLU A 244 -37.68 26.78 15.62
CA GLU A 244 -38.97 27.47 15.60
C GLU A 244 -39.68 27.09 16.89
N VAL A 245 -39.72 28.03 17.83
CA VAL A 245 -40.50 27.83 19.05
C VAL A 245 -41.97 27.78 18.62
N THR A 246 -42.50 26.54 18.49
CA THR A 246 -43.94 26.39 18.37
C THR A 246 -44.56 27.14 19.53
N PRO A 247 -45.43 28.15 19.30
CA PRO A 247 -46.07 28.83 20.41
C PRO A 247 -46.77 27.79 21.29
N THR A 248 -46.30 27.72 22.53
CA THR A 248 -47.02 26.90 23.54
C THR A 248 -48.43 27.35 23.52
N ALA A 249 -49.36 26.43 23.21
CA ALA A 249 -50.79 26.71 23.23
C ALA A 249 -51.12 27.38 24.55
N THR A 250 -51.67 28.60 24.48
CA THR A 250 -52.20 29.33 25.64
C THR A 250 -53.17 28.40 26.33
N PRO A 251 -53.06 28.17 27.66
CA PRO A 251 -54.00 27.28 28.33
C PRO A 251 -55.41 27.83 28.12
N THR A 252 -56.27 27.05 27.50
CA THR A 252 -57.71 27.34 27.37
C THR A 252 -58.26 27.55 28.76
N PRO A 253 -59.01 28.63 28.99
CA PRO A 253 -59.58 28.91 30.30
C PRO A 253 -60.45 27.70 30.74
N THR A 254 -60.13 27.19 31.92
CA THR A 254 -60.89 26.12 32.56
C THR A 254 -62.33 26.58 32.73
N VAL A 255 -63.26 25.98 31.98
CA VAL A 255 -64.70 26.18 32.17
C VAL A 255 -65.11 25.68 33.58
N THR A 256 -65.72 26.57 34.34
CA THR A 256 -66.30 26.26 35.64
C THR A 256 -67.25 25.08 35.48
N PRO A 257 -67.19 24.04 36.31
CA PRO A 257 -68.12 22.89 36.19
C PRO A 257 -69.59 23.31 36.44
N GLU A 258 -70.46 22.99 35.48
CA GLU A 258 -71.92 23.08 35.57
C GLU A 258 -72.43 21.98 36.54
N PRO A 259 -73.51 22.24 37.34
CA PRO A 259 -73.95 21.32 38.36
C PRO A 259 -74.38 19.98 37.73
N THR A 260 -73.93 18.90 38.34
CA THR A 260 -74.14 17.52 38.00
C THR A 260 -75.60 17.13 38.01
N ALA A 261 -76.19 16.73 36.88
CA ALA A 261 -77.45 16.09 36.76
C ALA A 261 -77.38 14.64 37.28
N THR A 262 -78.38 14.20 38.08
CA THR A 262 -78.47 12.87 38.64
C THR A 262 -78.60 11.80 37.55
N PRO A 263 -77.84 10.69 37.59
CA PRO A 263 -77.86 9.69 36.53
C PRO A 263 -79.21 8.86 36.56
N THR A 264 -79.83 8.79 35.38
CA THR A 264 -80.84 7.83 35.04
C THR A 264 -80.16 6.51 34.67
N PRO A 265 -80.59 5.33 35.13
CA PRO A 265 -79.91 4.08 34.81
C PRO A 265 -80.04 3.71 33.33
N GLU A 266 -78.94 3.45 32.73
CA GLU A 266 -78.75 3.08 31.32
C GLU A 266 -79.09 1.59 31.11
N PRO A 267 -79.74 1.19 30.00
CA PRO A 267 -80.00 -0.20 29.69
C PRO A 267 -78.75 -0.98 29.31
N THR A 268 -78.66 -2.21 29.80
CA THR A 268 -77.55 -3.17 29.63
C THR A 268 -77.22 -3.38 28.14
N ALA A 269 -75.98 -3.13 27.75
CA ALA A 269 -75.52 -3.34 26.39
C ALA A 269 -75.39 -4.81 26.00
N THR A 270 -75.94 -5.15 24.82
CA THR A 270 -75.84 -6.44 24.15
C THR A 270 -74.37 -6.70 23.72
N PRO A 271 -73.84 -7.93 23.83
CA PRO A 271 -72.45 -8.22 23.49
C PRO A 271 -72.22 -8.07 21.98
N ILE A 272 -71.12 -7.38 21.65
CA ILE A 272 -70.61 -7.20 20.29
C ILE A 272 -69.99 -8.52 19.79
N PRO A 273 -70.27 -8.96 18.54
CA PRO A 273 -69.64 -10.16 17.98
C PRO A 273 -68.15 -10.00 17.79
N THR A 274 -67.39 -11.03 18.17
CA THR A 274 -65.99 -11.17 18.07
C THR A 274 -65.52 -11.09 16.59
N ALA A 275 -64.57 -10.24 16.30
CA ALA A 275 -63.97 -10.10 14.95
C ALA A 275 -63.31 -11.40 14.48
N THR A 276 -63.60 -11.80 13.24
CA THR A 276 -62.99 -12.92 12.54
C THR A 276 -61.52 -12.61 12.27
N PRO A 277 -60.59 -13.52 12.50
CA PRO A 277 -59.18 -13.28 12.21
C PRO A 277 -58.94 -13.12 10.73
N GLU A 278 -58.08 -12.14 10.38
CA GLU A 278 -57.62 -11.82 9.06
C GLU A 278 -56.76 -12.97 8.48
N PRO A 279 -56.91 -13.33 7.20
CA PRO A 279 -56.16 -14.44 6.62
C PRO A 279 -54.65 -14.12 6.52
N THR A 280 -53.86 -15.05 7.02
CA THR A 280 -52.37 -15.05 6.95
C THR A 280 -51.91 -15.00 5.50
N ALA A 281 -51.03 -14.05 5.19
CA ALA A 281 -50.43 -13.90 3.87
C ALA A 281 -49.67 -15.16 3.46
N THR A 282 -49.99 -15.69 2.28
CA THR A 282 -49.29 -16.81 1.65
C THR A 282 -47.85 -16.39 1.24
N PRO A 283 -46.84 -17.20 1.51
CA PRO A 283 -45.47 -16.88 1.07
C PRO A 283 -45.37 -16.91 -0.44
N ILE A 284 -44.69 -15.88 -1.01
CA ILE A 284 -44.41 -15.75 -2.43
C ILE A 284 -43.45 -16.89 -2.86
N PRO A 285 -43.74 -17.64 -3.95
CA PRO A 285 -42.84 -18.69 -4.41
C PRO A 285 -41.51 -18.10 -4.91
N TRP A 286 -40.44 -18.71 -4.42
CA TRP A 286 -39.06 -18.44 -4.87
C TRP A 286 -38.92 -18.86 -6.33
N TYR A 287 -38.64 -17.91 -7.24
CA TYR A 287 -38.26 -18.18 -8.61
C TYR A 287 -36.76 -18.35 -8.68
N PRO A 288 -36.25 -19.44 -9.25
CA PRO A 288 -34.82 -19.57 -9.52
C PRO A 288 -34.40 -18.57 -10.60
N SER A 289 -33.36 -17.79 -10.31
CA SER A 289 -32.71 -16.92 -11.27
C SER A 289 -32.16 -17.74 -12.44
N TYR A 290 -32.50 -17.37 -13.66
CA TYR A 290 -31.88 -17.87 -14.88
C TYR A 290 -30.41 -17.47 -14.89
N PRO A 291 -29.51 -18.35 -15.35
CA PRO A 291 -28.11 -17.97 -15.57
C PRO A 291 -28.05 -16.96 -16.70
N ASP A 292 -27.22 -15.93 -16.51
CA ASP A 292 -26.85 -14.97 -17.54
C ASP A 292 -26.23 -15.69 -18.74
N PRO A 293 -26.56 -15.27 -19.98
CA PRO A 293 -25.91 -15.83 -21.17
C PRO A 293 -24.41 -15.51 -21.16
N GLU A 294 -23.60 -16.54 -21.39
CA GLU A 294 -22.16 -16.42 -21.59
C GLU A 294 -21.84 -15.36 -22.67
N PRO A 295 -20.82 -14.52 -22.46
CA PRO A 295 -20.36 -13.60 -23.48
C PRO A 295 -19.74 -14.40 -24.63
N THR A 296 -20.34 -14.33 -25.82
CA THR A 296 -19.75 -14.84 -27.05
C THR A 296 -18.44 -14.12 -27.34
N ASP A 297 -17.39 -14.89 -27.38
CA ASP A 297 -16.04 -14.47 -27.78
C ASP A 297 -16.06 -13.96 -29.23
N PRO A 298 -15.59 -12.73 -29.53
CA PRO A 298 -15.53 -12.27 -30.92
C PRO A 298 -14.45 -13.03 -31.67
N GLN A 299 -14.85 -13.73 -32.70
CA GLN A 299 -13.97 -14.39 -33.66
C GLN A 299 -12.92 -13.39 -34.21
N PRO A 300 -11.64 -13.83 -34.33
CA PRO A 300 -10.62 -12.99 -34.96
C PRO A 300 -10.93 -12.76 -36.44
N PRO A 301 -10.59 -11.58 -36.99
CA PRO A 301 -10.84 -11.26 -38.38
C PRO A 301 -10.05 -12.20 -39.29
N GLN A 302 -10.75 -12.78 -40.27
CA GLN A 302 -10.17 -13.54 -41.36
C GLN A 302 -9.26 -12.62 -42.18
N ILE A 303 -8.04 -13.05 -42.41
CA ILE A 303 -7.09 -12.36 -43.27
C ILE A 303 -7.41 -12.85 -44.71
N ASP A 304 -7.99 -11.98 -45.52
CA ASP A 304 -8.07 -12.19 -46.96
C ASP A 304 -6.66 -12.14 -47.56
N THR A 305 -6.21 -13.28 -48.04
CA THR A 305 -4.99 -13.41 -48.82
C THR A 305 -5.34 -13.30 -50.29
N ASP A 306 -5.64 -12.11 -50.78
CA ASP A 306 -5.58 -11.79 -52.20
C ASP A 306 -4.30 -11.00 -52.47
N VAL A 307 -3.31 -11.71 -52.96
CA VAL A 307 -2.13 -11.13 -53.59
C VAL A 307 -2.39 -11.06 -55.10
N PRO A 308 -2.45 -9.88 -55.70
CA PRO A 308 -2.40 -9.78 -57.15
C PRO A 308 -0.95 -10.03 -57.59
N THR A 309 -0.75 -11.06 -58.36
CA THR A 309 0.47 -11.25 -59.18
C THR A 309 0.46 -10.25 -60.30
N ASP A 310 1.28 -9.21 -60.18
CA ASP A 310 1.58 -8.31 -61.29
C ASP A 310 2.83 -8.83 -61.99
N THR A 311 2.60 -9.46 -63.15
CA THR A 311 3.61 -9.71 -64.17
C THR A 311 3.65 -8.47 -65.04
N ASP A 312 4.71 -7.72 -65.04
CA ASP A 312 4.97 -6.80 -66.14
C ASP A 312 6.39 -6.96 -66.71
N HIS A 313 6.32 -7.09 -68.03
CA HIS A 313 7.42 -7.07 -68.99
C HIS A 313 7.91 -5.63 -69.21
N SER A 314 9.19 -5.45 -69.19
CA SER A 314 10.00 -4.69 -70.18
C SER A 314 11.29 -4.17 -69.51
#